data_1b7e18d20da7722834ddc00a94a43e9d
#
_entry.id   1b7e18d20da7722834ddc00a94a43e9d
#
_cell.length_a   1.000
_cell.length_b   1.000
_cell.length_c   1.000
_cell.angle_alpha   90.00
_cell.angle_beta   90.00
_cell.angle_gamma   90.00
#
_symmetry.space_group_name_H-M   'P 1'
#
loop_
_entity.id
_entity.type
_entity.pdbx_description
1 polymer ?
#
loop_
_entity_poly.entity_id
_entity_poly.type
_entity_poly.pdbx_seq_one_letter_code
_entity_poly.pdbx_strand_id
1 'polypeptide(L)'
;MQGKMTKEKPQTTKNNTAQKNLTERLERKETVRGTALTITGGFLWGIAGVFGKYTFEYKGVTATWIVNVRLIIAGIILLTRAYMVQKDGIFRIWKNKRHVLRMLVYGVIGIAGCQMTYYLAVEDSNAGIATVLQYTAPVMIMVLLALKNWKFPEKNEILALILAFGGTVLLATHGNLTQ
;
A
#
# COMPACT_ATOMS: atom_id res chain seq x y z
N MET A 1 22.70 23.95 60.28
CA MET A 1 21.56 23.53 59.41
C MET A 1 22.15 22.99 58.11
N GLN A 2 22.35 21.71 57.98
CA GLN A 2 22.81 21.08 56.74
C GLN A 2 21.65 20.37 56.07
N GLY A 3 21.31 20.84 54.87
CA GLY A 3 20.21 20.32 54.06
C GLY A 3 20.53 18.94 53.49
N LYS A 4 19.63 18.00 53.72
CA LYS A 4 19.57 16.65 53.17
C LYS A 4 19.48 16.74 51.62
N MET A 5 20.59 16.47 50.92
CA MET A 5 20.52 16.19 49.48
C MET A 5 19.96 14.79 49.26
N THR A 6 18.75 14.74 48.75
CA THR A 6 18.01 13.52 48.38
C THR A 6 18.69 12.84 47.21
N LYS A 7 19.27 11.65 47.43
CA LYS A 7 19.82 10.74 46.40
C LYS A 7 18.68 9.99 45.71
N GLU A 8 17.94 10.61 44.81
CA GLU A 8 16.83 9.97 44.11
C GLU A 8 17.02 9.95 42.58
N LYS A 9 18.27 9.92 42.07
CA LYS A 9 18.55 9.98 40.62
C LYS A 9 18.87 8.68 39.85
N PRO A 10 19.15 7.50 40.42
CA PRO A 10 19.56 6.35 39.59
C PRO A 10 18.43 5.46 39.10
N GLN A 11 17.29 5.39 39.78
CA GLN A 11 16.18 4.48 39.37
C GLN A 11 15.33 5.04 38.25
N THR A 12 15.06 6.33 38.23
CA THR A 12 14.26 6.99 37.18
C THR A 12 14.97 6.91 35.83
N THR A 13 16.29 7.08 35.81
CA THR A 13 17.09 7.00 34.56
C THR A 13 17.13 5.59 33.99
N LYS A 14 17.24 4.56 34.84
CA LYS A 14 17.20 3.14 34.42
C LYS A 14 15.83 2.76 33.85
N ASN A 15 14.75 3.20 34.47
CA ASN A 15 13.40 2.96 33.98
C ASN A 15 13.11 3.64 32.64
N ASN A 16 13.59 4.87 32.45
CA ASN A 16 13.45 5.60 31.20
C ASN A 16 14.25 4.94 30.07
N THR A 17 15.46 4.44 30.36
CA THR A 17 16.28 3.72 29.38
C THR A 17 15.65 2.37 29.00
N ALA A 18 15.12 1.64 29.98
CA ALA A 18 14.43 0.38 29.72
C ALA A 18 13.15 0.56 28.90
N GLN A 19 12.36 1.60 29.19
CA GLN A 19 11.17 1.95 28.40
C GLN A 19 11.55 2.35 26.97
N LYS A 20 12.58 3.17 26.78
CA LYS A 20 13.07 3.58 25.46
C LYS A 20 13.50 2.36 24.64
N ASN A 21 14.29 1.46 25.22
CA ASN A 21 14.73 0.24 24.55
C ASN A 21 13.57 -0.69 24.19
N LEU A 22 12.53 -0.75 25.03
CA LEU A 22 11.32 -1.53 24.72
C LEU A 22 10.54 -0.93 23.56
N THR A 23 10.36 0.40 23.55
CA THR A 23 9.68 1.11 22.46
C THR A 23 10.43 0.93 21.15
N GLU A 24 11.75 1.11 21.12
CA GLU A 24 12.56 0.90 19.92
C GLU A 24 12.48 -0.55 19.40
N ARG A 25 12.44 -1.53 20.30
CA ARG A 25 12.26 -2.95 19.91
C ARG A 25 10.86 -3.22 19.32
N LEU A 26 9.82 -2.61 19.87
CA LEU A 26 8.46 -2.74 19.37
C LEU A 26 8.32 -2.07 18.00
N GLU A 27 8.81 -0.85 17.84
CA GLU A 27 8.83 -0.12 16.57
C GLU A 27 9.60 -0.91 15.49
N ARG A 28 10.76 -1.47 15.83
CA ARG A 28 11.54 -2.31 14.91
C ARG A 28 10.77 -3.57 14.47
N LYS A 29 10.08 -4.24 15.40
CA LYS A 29 9.25 -5.41 15.07
C LYS A 29 8.09 -5.04 14.14
N GLU A 30 7.41 -3.94 14.40
CA GLU A 30 6.32 -3.44 13.56
C GLU A 30 6.85 -3.05 12.18
N THR A 31 7.99 -2.39 12.10
CA THR A 31 8.64 -2.01 10.83
C THR A 31 9.01 -3.25 10.01
N VAL A 32 9.69 -4.23 10.63
CA VAL A 32 10.07 -5.48 9.93
C VAL A 32 8.83 -6.24 9.44
N ARG A 33 7.80 -6.33 10.26
CA ARG A 33 6.54 -6.97 9.89
C ARG A 33 5.84 -6.23 8.74
N GLY A 34 5.79 -4.90 8.82
CA GLY A 34 5.23 -4.04 7.77
C GLY A 34 5.98 -4.21 6.44
N THR A 35 7.31 -4.18 6.50
CA THR A 35 8.16 -4.38 5.32
C THR A 35 7.96 -5.76 4.69
N ALA A 36 7.93 -6.82 5.50
CA ALA A 36 7.68 -8.17 5.01
C ALA A 36 6.30 -8.30 4.33
N LEU A 37 5.26 -7.72 4.92
CA LEU A 37 3.91 -7.70 4.33
C LEU A 37 3.89 -6.92 3.02
N THR A 38 4.59 -5.80 2.92
CA THR A 38 4.69 -4.98 1.71
C THR A 38 5.38 -5.75 0.58
N ILE A 39 6.52 -6.40 0.86
CA ILE A 39 7.24 -7.22 -0.12
C ILE A 39 6.36 -8.37 -0.61
N THR A 40 5.70 -9.09 0.31
CA THR A 40 4.80 -10.19 -0.04
C THR A 40 3.62 -9.70 -0.89
N GLY A 41 3.03 -8.55 -0.53
CA GLY A 41 1.95 -7.93 -1.29
C GLY A 41 2.38 -7.56 -2.71
N GLY A 42 3.57 -6.96 -2.87
CA GLY A 42 4.14 -6.61 -4.17
C GLY A 42 4.40 -7.84 -5.06
N PHE A 43 4.94 -8.92 -4.47
CA PHE A 43 5.16 -10.17 -5.17
C PHE A 43 3.84 -10.80 -5.66
N LEU A 44 2.83 -10.88 -4.79
CA LEU A 44 1.51 -11.39 -5.15
C LEU A 44 0.82 -10.51 -6.20
N TRP A 45 1.02 -9.20 -6.16
CA TRP A 45 0.52 -8.28 -7.18
C TRP A 45 1.14 -8.56 -8.55
N GLY A 46 2.46 -8.74 -8.62
CA GLY A 46 3.16 -9.09 -9.85
C GLY A 46 2.65 -10.40 -10.48
N ILE A 47 2.53 -11.45 -9.67
CA ILE A 47 1.95 -12.74 -10.12
C ILE A 47 0.53 -12.53 -10.67
N ALA A 48 -0.30 -11.72 -10.00
CA ALA A 48 -1.67 -11.48 -10.44
C ALA A 48 -1.74 -10.76 -11.80
N GLY A 49 -0.80 -9.87 -12.11
CA GLY A 49 -0.70 -9.22 -13.42
C GLY A 49 -0.37 -10.21 -14.54
N VAL A 50 0.64 -11.06 -14.35
CA VAL A 50 1.04 -12.10 -15.31
C VAL A 50 -0.08 -13.12 -15.51
N PHE A 51 -0.73 -13.55 -14.42
CA PHE A 51 -1.87 -14.46 -14.50
C PHE A 51 -3.05 -13.86 -15.24
N GLY A 52 -3.30 -12.56 -15.05
CA GLY A 52 -4.32 -11.81 -15.80
C GLY A 52 -4.06 -11.88 -17.31
N LYS A 53 -2.84 -11.54 -17.75
CA LYS A 53 -2.46 -11.59 -19.16
C LYS A 53 -2.61 -12.99 -19.76
N TYR A 54 -2.13 -14.01 -19.07
CA TYR A 54 -2.31 -15.41 -19.49
C TYR A 54 -3.79 -15.76 -19.69
N THR A 55 -4.65 -15.31 -18.78
CA THR A 55 -6.08 -15.61 -18.83
C THR A 55 -6.78 -14.90 -20.01
N PHE A 56 -6.36 -13.68 -20.36
CA PHE A 56 -6.83 -12.97 -21.53
C PHE A 56 -6.45 -13.69 -22.83
N GLU A 57 -5.18 -14.02 -22.99
CA GLU A 57 -4.67 -14.61 -24.23
C GLU A 57 -5.17 -16.02 -24.49
N TYR A 58 -5.19 -16.88 -23.46
CA TYR A 58 -5.47 -18.31 -23.65
C TYR A 58 -6.89 -18.74 -23.29
N LYS A 59 -7.64 -17.91 -22.55
CA LYS A 59 -8.99 -18.27 -22.08
C LYS A 59 -10.08 -17.36 -22.59
N GLY A 60 -9.74 -16.26 -23.27
CA GLY A 60 -10.71 -15.31 -23.82
C GLY A 60 -11.57 -14.61 -22.75
N VAL A 61 -11.05 -14.52 -21.52
CA VAL A 61 -11.73 -13.87 -20.39
C VAL A 61 -11.50 -12.38 -20.45
N THR A 62 -12.54 -11.58 -20.26
CA THR A 62 -12.44 -10.12 -20.28
C THR A 62 -11.90 -9.55 -18.97
N ALA A 63 -11.27 -8.35 -19.05
CA ALA A 63 -10.80 -7.60 -17.88
C ALA A 63 -11.91 -7.41 -16.84
N THR A 64 -13.12 -7.07 -17.30
CA THR A 64 -14.30 -6.88 -16.44
C THR A 64 -14.62 -8.13 -15.60
N TRP A 65 -14.55 -9.31 -16.19
CA TRP A 65 -14.83 -10.55 -15.49
C TRP A 65 -13.77 -10.82 -14.38
N ILE A 66 -12.50 -10.70 -14.72
CA ILE A 66 -11.39 -10.91 -13.77
C ILE A 66 -11.49 -9.94 -12.59
N VAL A 67 -11.72 -8.65 -12.85
CA VAL A 67 -11.83 -7.62 -11.81
C VAL A 67 -13.00 -7.93 -10.88
N ASN A 68 -14.17 -8.25 -11.41
CA ASN A 68 -15.35 -8.56 -10.59
C ASN A 68 -15.11 -9.78 -9.69
N VAL A 69 -14.64 -10.89 -10.24
CA VAL A 69 -14.38 -12.11 -9.48
C VAL A 69 -13.34 -11.85 -8.39
N ARG A 70 -12.25 -11.16 -8.72
CA ARG A 70 -11.18 -10.82 -7.78
C ARG A 70 -11.67 -9.94 -6.63
N LEU A 71 -12.46 -8.91 -6.93
CA LEU A 71 -13.01 -8.01 -5.91
C LEU A 71 -14.01 -8.72 -5.00
N ILE A 72 -14.86 -9.59 -5.54
CA ILE A 72 -15.82 -10.39 -4.76
C ILE A 72 -15.06 -11.33 -3.80
N ILE A 73 -14.10 -12.10 -4.31
CA ILE A 73 -13.33 -13.04 -3.50
C ILE A 73 -12.55 -12.29 -2.40
N ALA A 74 -11.84 -11.21 -2.77
CA ALA A 74 -11.11 -10.40 -1.81
C ALA A 74 -12.05 -9.77 -0.77
N GLY A 75 -13.21 -9.29 -1.19
CA GLY A 75 -14.24 -8.74 -0.30
C GLY A 75 -14.74 -9.75 0.72
N ILE A 76 -15.05 -10.98 0.28
CA ILE A 76 -15.50 -12.06 1.17
C ILE A 76 -14.40 -12.40 2.19
N ILE A 77 -13.15 -12.58 1.74
CA ILE A 77 -12.02 -12.90 2.62
C ILE A 77 -11.81 -11.81 3.66
N LEU A 78 -11.80 -10.54 3.23
CA LEU A 78 -11.58 -9.40 4.13
C LEU A 78 -12.73 -9.22 5.12
N LEU A 79 -13.99 -9.38 4.69
CA LEU A 79 -15.16 -9.30 5.57
C LEU A 79 -15.16 -10.43 6.59
N THR A 80 -14.87 -11.66 6.17
CA THR A 80 -14.77 -12.80 7.08
C THR A 80 -13.68 -12.56 8.14
N ARG A 81 -12.49 -12.13 7.71
CA ARG A 81 -11.42 -11.81 8.65
C ARG A 81 -11.78 -10.66 9.58
N ALA A 82 -12.38 -9.61 9.07
CA ALA A 82 -12.81 -8.46 9.87
C ALA A 82 -13.87 -8.89 10.91
N TYR A 83 -14.83 -9.74 10.51
CA TYR A 83 -15.81 -10.30 11.43
C TYR A 83 -15.17 -11.15 12.54
N MET A 84 -14.19 -11.98 12.21
CA MET A 84 -13.46 -12.79 13.20
C MET A 84 -12.67 -11.95 14.21
N VAL A 85 -12.14 -10.78 13.79
CA VAL A 85 -11.31 -9.92 14.65
C VAL A 85 -12.14 -8.92 15.45
N GLN A 86 -13.13 -8.27 14.83
CA GLN A 86 -13.85 -7.12 15.41
C GLN A 86 -15.29 -7.43 15.84
N LYS A 87 -15.81 -8.63 15.51
CA LYS A 87 -17.19 -9.04 15.81
C LYS A 87 -18.21 -7.92 15.51
N ASP A 88 -18.89 -7.43 16.55
CA ASP A 88 -19.96 -6.43 16.41
C ASP A 88 -19.48 -5.02 15.97
N GLY A 89 -18.18 -4.75 16.05
CA GLY A 89 -17.60 -3.46 15.66
C GLY A 89 -17.74 -3.11 14.19
N ILE A 90 -17.84 -4.13 13.31
CA ILE A 90 -17.93 -3.95 11.85
C ILE A 90 -19.21 -3.23 11.46
N PHE A 91 -20.33 -3.57 12.11
CA PHE A 91 -21.63 -2.97 11.81
C PHE A 91 -21.77 -1.54 12.32
N ARG A 92 -20.87 -1.08 13.21
CA ARG A 92 -20.86 0.29 13.71
C ARG A 92 -20.59 1.33 12.60
N ILE A 93 -19.84 0.95 11.56
CA ILE A 93 -19.54 1.83 10.42
C ILE A 93 -20.83 2.18 9.66
N TRP A 94 -21.77 1.25 9.55
CA TRP A 94 -23.03 1.44 8.82
C TRP A 94 -24.00 2.42 9.50
N LYS A 95 -23.80 2.71 10.80
CA LYS A 95 -24.62 3.69 11.52
C LYS A 95 -24.39 5.14 11.08
N ASN A 96 -23.24 5.45 10.44
CA ASN A 96 -22.93 6.80 10.02
C ASN A 96 -22.92 6.90 8.47
N LYS A 97 -23.95 7.53 7.91
CA LYS A 97 -24.11 7.71 6.47
C LYS A 97 -22.89 8.35 5.78
N ARG A 98 -22.19 9.28 6.46
CA ARG A 98 -20.99 9.93 5.91
C ARG A 98 -19.82 8.95 5.78
N HIS A 99 -19.66 8.02 6.72
CA HIS A 99 -18.64 6.99 6.64
C HIS A 99 -18.94 5.98 5.54
N VAL A 100 -20.21 5.56 5.42
CA VAL A 100 -20.67 4.67 4.36
C VAL A 100 -20.43 5.28 2.98
N LEU A 101 -20.82 6.55 2.80
CA LEU A 101 -20.61 7.25 1.51
C LEU A 101 -19.13 7.35 1.15
N ARG A 102 -18.26 7.73 2.10
CA ARG A 102 -16.80 7.77 1.85
C ARG A 102 -16.25 6.39 1.50
N MET A 103 -16.71 5.34 2.18
CA MET A 103 -16.30 3.98 1.92
C MET A 103 -16.75 3.50 0.55
N LEU A 104 -17.98 3.84 0.12
CA LEU A 104 -18.49 3.54 -1.21
C LEU A 104 -17.71 4.27 -2.30
N VAL A 105 -17.48 5.57 -2.14
CA VAL A 105 -16.67 6.36 -3.09
C VAL A 105 -15.26 5.79 -3.21
N TYR A 106 -14.60 5.50 -2.09
CA TYR A 106 -13.27 4.92 -2.11
C TYR A 106 -13.25 3.50 -2.72
N GLY A 107 -14.24 2.67 -2.38
CA GLY A 107 -14.32 1.30 -2.90
C GLY A 107 -14.64 1.23 -4.39
N VAL A 108 -15.63 1.98 -4.84
CA VAL A 108 -16.11 1.93 -6.24
C VAL A 108 -15.21 2.77 -7.15
N ILE A 109 -14.99 4.03 -6.84
CA ILE A 109 -14.20 4.92 -7.71
C ILE A 109 -12.70 4.67 -7.50
N GLY A 110 -12.24 4.56 -6.24
CA GLY A 110 -10.82 4.34 -5.94
C GLY A 110 -10.36 2.94 -6.32
N ILE A 111 -10.86 1.92 -5.65
CA ILE A 111 -10.33 0.55 -5.81
C ILE A 111 -10.85 -0.09 -7.11
N ALA A 112 -12.15 -0.15 -7.31
CA ALA A 112 -12.71 -0.83 -8.49
C ALA A 112 -12.36 -0.10 -9.79
N GLY A 113 -12.41 1.24 -9.82
CA GLY A 113 -12.00 2.05 -10.96
C GLY A 113 -10.52 1.87 -11.30
N CYS A 114 -9.62 1.92 -10.30
CA CYS A 114 -8.19 1.68 -10.49
C CYS A 114 -7.90 0.26 -11.00
N GLN A 115 -8.55 -0.76 -10.45
CA GLN A 115 -8.39 -2.15 -10.88
C GLN A 115 -8.90 -2.33 -12.32
N MET A 116 -10.03 -1.73 -12.66
CA MET A 116 -10.61 -1.84 -13.99
C MET A 116 -9.70 -1.22 -15.05
N THR A 117 -9.22 0.01 -14.83
CA THR A 117 -8.30 0.68 -15.76
C THR A 117 -6.96 -0.05 -15.91
N TYR A 118 -6.43 -0.60 -14.81
CA TYR A 118 -5.21 -1.41 -14.86
C TYR A 118 -5.41 -2.67 -15.73
N TYR A 119 -6.47 -3.45 -15.50
CA TYR A 119 -6.70 -4.68 -16.25
C TYR A 119 -7.11 -4.45 -17.71
N LEU A 120 -7.78 -3.35 -18.03
CA LEU A 120 -8.00 -2.92 -19.41
C LEU A 120 -6.67 -2.62 -20.10
N ALA A 121 -5.76 -1.90 -19.44
CA ALA A 121 -4.44 -1.65 -19.97
C ALA A 121 -3.61 -2.94 -20.15
N VAL A 122 -3.76 -3.94 -19.27
CA VAL A 122 -3.12 -5.26 -19.42
C VAL A 122 -3.72 -6.04 -20.59
N GLU A 123 -5.04 -5.97 -20.79
CA GLU A 123 -5.75 -6.63 -21.89
C GLU A 123 -5.31 -6.07 -23.24
N ASP A 124 -5.29 -4.75 -23.38
CA ASP A 124 -4.93 -4.06 -24.63
C ASP A 124 -3.43 -4.02 -24.94
N SER A 125 -2.56 -4.19 -23.93
CA SER A 125 -1.12 -4.15 -24.11
C SER A 125 -0.41 -5.32 -23.41
N ASN A 126 0.23 -5.04 -22.27
CA ASN A 126 0.84 -6.04 -21.41
C ASN A 126 0.96 -5.54 -19.97
N ALA A 127 1.20 -6.48 -19.04
CA ALA A 127 1.30 -6.16 -17.62
C ALA A 127 2.46 -5.18 -17.28
N GLY A 128 3.55 -5.20 -18.05
CA GLY A 128 4.67 -4.29 -17.88
C GLY A 128 4.29 -2.84 -18.17
N ILE A 129 3.71 -2.57 -19.33
CA ILE A 129 3.25 -1.23 -19.74
C ILE A 129 2.17 -0.72 -18.79
N ALA A 130 1.17 -1.55 -18.45
CA ALA A 130 0.14 -1.19 -17.49
C ALA A 130 0.72 -0.79 -16.12
N THR A 131 1.77 -1.49 -15.66
CA THR A 131 2.47 -1.19 -14.41
C THR A 131 3.26 0.12 -14.50
N VAL A 132 3.97 0.39 -15.61
CA VAL A 132 4.65 1.68 -15.84
C VAL A 132 3.67 2.85 -15.75
N LEU A 133 2.50 2.72 -16.43
CA LEU A 133 1.45 3.74 -16.38
C LEU A 133 0.92 3.93 -14.96
N GLN A 134 0.73 2.85 -14.20
CA GLN A 134 0.29 2.92 -12.81
C GLN A 134 1.29 3.65 -11.91
N TYR A 135 2.59 3.49 -12.12
CA TYR A 135 3.63 4.21 -11.38
C TYR A 135 3.68 5.72 -11.68
N THR A 136 2.94 6.20 -12.67
CA THR A 136 2.75 7.64 -12.87
C THR A 136 1.94 8.27 -11.72
N ALA A 137 1.04 7.50 -11.07
CA ALA A 137 0.19 7.99 -9.99
C ALA A 137 0.98 8.47 -8.76
N PRO A 138 1.98 7.76 -8.19
CA PRO A 138 2.83 8.26 -7.11
C PRO A 138 3.54 9.57 -7.47
N VAL A 139 4.00 9.71 -8.71
CA VAL A 139 4.63 10.96 -9.21
C VAL A 139 3.65 12.11 -9.14
N MET A 140 2.44 11.92 -9.68
CA MET A 140 1.39 12.93 -9.67
C MET A 140 0.98 13.31 -8.25
N ILE A 141 0.83 12.32 -7.36
CA ILE A 141 0.49 12.57 -5.95
C ILE A 141 1.60 13.39 -5.28
N MET A 142 2.86 13.05 -5.48
CA MET A 142 4.00 13.78 -4.92
C MET A 142 4.03 15.24 -5.41
N VAL A 143 3.82 15.48 -6.70
CA VAL A 143 3.74 16.83 -7.27
C VAL A 143 2.57 17.62 -6.68
N LEU A 144 1.38 17.00 -6.61
CA LEU A 144 0.19 17.65 -6.03
C LEU A 144 0.38 17.98 -4.54
N LEU A 145 1.00 17.09 -3.77
CA LEU A 145 1.29 17.34 -2.35
C LEU A 145 2.35 18.44 -2.17
N ALA A 146 3.38 18.45 -3.00
CA ALA A 146 4.39 19.50 -3.01
C ALA A 146 3.76 20.88 -3.29
N LEU A 147 2.90 20.96 -4.30
CA LEU A 147 2.16 22.17 -4.65
C LEU A 147 1.20 22.61 -3.54
N LYS A 148 0.43 21.67 -2.97
CA LYS A 148 -0.55 21.97 -1.93
C LYS A 148 0.08 22.42 -0.62
N ASN A 149 1.17 21.78 -0.21
CA ASN A 149 1.80 22.02 1.09
C ASN A 149 2.98 22.99 1.03
N TRP A 150 3.35 23.48 -0.16
CA TRP A 150 4.54 24.30 -0.40
C TRP A 150 5.82 23.70 0.20
N LYS A 151 5.88 22.37 0.29
CA LYS A 151 7.04 21.61 0.79
C LYS A 151 7.57 20.72 -0.33
N PHE A 152 8.86 20.87 -0.64
CA PHE A 152 9.51 19.97 -1.57
C PHE A 152 9.64 18.57 -0.95
N PRO A 153 9.51 17.53 -1.76
CA PRO A 153 9.74 16.14 -1.32
C PRO A 153 11.16 15.95 -0.79
N GLU A 154 11.31 15.04 0.15
CA GLU A 154 12.64 14.70 0.67
C GLU A 154 13.48 14.01 -0.41
N LYS A 155 14.80 14.20 -0.36
CA LYS A 155 15.74 13.61 -1.35
C LYS A 155 15.60 12.09 -1.44
N ASN A 156 15.33 11.44 -0.33
CA ASN A 156 15.12 10.00 -0.26
C ASN A 156 13.83 9.55 -0.97
N GLU A 157 12.76 10.36 -0.89
CA GLU A 157 11.50 10.09 -1.60
C GLU A 157 11.66 10.21 -3.11
N ILE A 158 12.38 11.26 -3.55
CA ILE A 158 12.71 11.47 -4.96
C ILE A 158 13.58 10.31 -5.48
N LEU A 159 14.61 9.92 -4.73
CA LEU A 159 15.49 8.82 -5.12
C LEU A 159 14.72 7.49 -5.22
N ALA A 160 13.88 7.19 -4.23
CA ALA A 160 13.05 5.99 -4.23
C ALA A 160 12.10 5.95 -5.44
N LEU A 161 11.52 7.10 -5.81
CA LEU A 161 10.63 7.21 -6.96
C LEU A 161 11.38 6.99 -8.27
N ILE A 162 12.55 7.61 -8.44
CA ILE A 162 13.40 7.44 -9.63
C ILE A 162 13.82 5.98 -9.79
N LEU A 163 14.23 5.33 -8.72
CA LEU A 163 14.61 3.91 -8.73
C LEU A 163 13.43 3.00 -9.07
N ALA A 164 12.25 3.25 -8.47
CA ALA A 164 11.05 2.47 -8.73
C ALA A 164 10.58 2.62 -10.18
N PHE A 165 10.49 3.85 -10.67
CA PHE A 165 10.06 4.15 -12.04
C PHE A 165 11.07 3.64 -13.07
N GLY A 166 12.37 3.92 -12.88
CA GLY A 166 13.43 3.46 -13.74
C GLY A 166 13.54 1.94 -13.82
N GLY A 167 13.43 1.25 -12.68
CA GLY A 167 13.38 -0.21 -12.63
C GLY A 167 12.18 -0.80 -13.36
N THR A 168 11.01 -0.18 -13.25
CA THR A 168 9.80 -0.63 -13.93
C THR A 168 9.90 -0.43 -15.45
N VAL A 169 10.43 0.73 -15.90
CA VAL A 169 10.67 0.97 -17.32
C VAL A 169 11.67 -0.03 -17.89
N LEU A 170 12.77 -0.29 -17.20
CA LEU A 170 13.78 -1.26 -17.62
C LEU A 170 13.20 -2.67 -17.76
N LEU A 171 12.33 -3.08 -16.84
CA LEU A 171 11.63 -4.37 -16.92
C LEU A 171 10.63 -4.40 -18.08
N ALA A 172 9.86 -3.34 -18.28
CA ALA A 172 8.84 -3.26 -19.34
C ALA A 172 9.45 -3.26 -20.76
N THR A 173 10.63 -2.67 -20.90
CA THR A 173 11.37 -2.61 -22.18
C THR A 173 12.31 -3.79 -22.41
N HIS A 174 12.34 -4.77 -21.50
CA HIS A 174 13.30 -5.90 -21.52
C HIS A 174 14.76 -5.43 -21.63
N GLY A 175 15.08 -4.24 -21.10
CA GLY A 175 16.40 -3.64 -21.21
C GLY A 175 16.71 -2.96 -22.55
N ASN A 176 15.82 -3.02 -23.54
CA ASN A 176 15.95 -2.34 -24.82
C ASN A 176 15.27 -0.97 -24.78
N LEU A 177 16.05 0.09 -24.61
CA LEU A 177 15.57 1.48 -24.61
C LEU A 177 15.47 2.10 -26.01
N THR A 178 15.75 1.33 -27.07
CA THR A 178 15.87 1.81 -28.45
C THR A 178 14.78 1.31 -29.41
N GLN A 179 13.67 0.78 -28.86
CA GLN A 179 12.49 0.48 -29.68
C GLN A 179 11.39 1.49 -29.49
#